data_6569fa8dec957913da7863de69e40a0c
#
_entry.id   6569fa8dec957913da7863de69e40a0c
#
_cell.length_a   1.000
_cell.length_b   1.000
_cell.length_c   1.000
_cell.angle_alpha   90.00
_cell.angle_beta   90.00
_cell.angle_gamma   90.00
#
_symmetry.space_group_name_H-M   'P 1'
#
loop_
_entity.id
_entity.type
_entity.pdbx_description
1 polymer ?
#
loop_
_entity_poly.entity_id
_entity_poly.type
_entity_poly.pdbx_seq_one_letter_code
_entity_poly.pdbx_strand_id
1 'polypeptide(L)'
;MAKDLEKNIANKPEDTQKEPRAFKKSFGPREGFRKAAPSEYDSKLLDLSRISHMKAGGRRFRFRAIMIMGNQNGKVGMGIAKGLDVAQSVEKATRIAKKNLIEIPIVNDTIPFESFAKFGAAQILLRPQKKGRGVIAGGTVRIICNMAGIKNVSSKVLGRTGNKLNNAQATIKALQNLSKAVRVKK
;
A
#
# COMPACT_ATOMS: atom_id res chain seq x y z
N MET A 1 -7.57 -66.58 61.99
CA MET A 1 -7.28 -65.20 61.60
C MET A 1 -5.89 -65.06 61.01
N ALA A 2 -5.49 -65.88 60.05
CA ALA A 2 -4.18 -65.80 59.38
C ALA A 2 -4.18 -66.36 57.98
N LYS A 3 -5.36 -66.37 57.33
CA LYS A 3 -5.49 -66.87 55.93
C LYS A 3 -6.10 -65.86 54.91
N ASP A 4 -6.43 -64.66 55.38
CA ASP A 4 -7.08 -63.66 54.55
C ASP A 4 -6.13 -62.51 54.14
N LEU A 5 -4.83 -62.58 54.45
CA LEU A 5 -3.85 -61.57 54.13
C LEU A 5 -2.97 -61.88 52.88
N GLU A 6 -3.07 -63.09 52.33
CA GLU A 6 -2.22 -63.51 51.18
C GLU A 6 -2.89 -63.37 49.79
N LYS A 7 -4.14 -62.89 49.72
CA LYS A 7 -4.85 -62.76 48.44
C LYS A 7 -4.86 -61.40 47.79
N ASN A 8 -4.18 -60.41 48.40
CA ASN A 8 -4.17 -59.01 47.89
C ASN A 8 -2.85 -58.53 47.26
N ILE A 9 -1.91 -59.42 46.93
CA ILE A 9 -0.60 -59.05 46.38
C ILE A 9 -0.47 -59.40 44.87
N ALA A 10 -1.51 -59.89 44.21
CA ALA A 10 -1.43 -60.39 42.83
C ALA A 10 -2.27 -59.55 41.85
N ASN A 11 -2.31 -58.22 41.96
CA ASN A 11 -2.84 -57.39 40.88
C ASN A 11 -2.12 -56.06 40.83
N LYS A 12 -0.86 -56.07 40.35
CA LYS A 12 -0.15 -54.88 39.95
C LYS A 12 -0.38 -54.74 38.44
N PRO A 13 -1.05 -53.71 37.93
CA PRO A 13 -1.19 -53.53 36.52
C PRO A 13 0.20 -53.23 35.89
N GLU A 14 0.53 -54.00 34.87
CA GLU A 14 1.73 -53.83 34.04
C GLU A 14 1.77 -52.41 33.51
N ASP A 15 2.86 -51.73 33.77
CA ASP A 15 3.24 -50.43 33.18
C ASP A 15 3.31 -50.59 31.68
N THR A 16 2.26 -50.20 31.01
CA THR A 16 2.24 -50.04 29.53
C THR A 16 3.23 -48.92 29.19
N GLN A 17 4.43 -49.32 28.77
CA GLN A 17 5.44 -48.42 28.19
C GLN A 17 4.77 -47.70 27.02
N LYS A 18 4.30 -46.46 27.22
CA LYS A 18 3.89 -45.56 26.14
C LYS A 18 5.16 -45.14 25.41
N GLU A 19 5.39 -45.75 24.29
CA GLU A 19 6.38 -45.28 23.32
C GLU A 19 6.19 -43.78 23.05
N PRO A 20 7.28 -42.97 23.00
CA PRO A 20 7.16 -41.56 22.68
C PRO A 20 6.65 -41.43 21.24
N ARG A 21 5.42 -40.92 21.11
CA ARG A 21 4.84 -40.53 19.82
C ARG A 21 5.80 -39.55 19.15
N ALA A 22 6.62 -40.03 18.24
CA ALA A 22 7.43 -39.21 17.37
C ALA A 22 6.49 -38.28 16.60
N PHE A 23 6.53 -37.02 16.96
CA PHE A 23 5.82 -35.94 16.26
C PHE A 23 6.50 -35.75 14.90
N LYS A 24 6.12 -36.59 13.92
CA LYS A 24 6.51 -36.39 12.53
C LYS A 24 5.88 -35.08 12.07
N LYS A 25 6.63 -33.96 12.27
CA LYS A 25 6.36 -32.74 11.53
C LYS A 25 6.57 -33.08 10.05
N SER A 26 5.49 -33.41 9.34
CA SER A 26 5.49 -33.41 7.89
C SER A 26 5.68 -31.95 7.45
N PHE A 27 6.93 -31.53 7.26
CA PHE A 27 7.23 -30.37 6.44
C PHE A 27 6.85 -30.76 5.01
N GLY A 28 5.58 -30.53 4.66
CA GLY A 28 5.19 -30.53 3.26
C GLY A 28 6.08 -29.53 2.52
N PRO A 29 6.40 -29.78 1.24
CA PRO A 29 7.19 -28.83 0.46
C PRO A 29 6.53 -27.48 0.58
N ARG A 30 7.28 -26.46 1.06
CA ARG A 30 6.83 -25.07 1.07
C ARG A 30 6.42 -24.76 -0.36
N GLU A 31 5.13 -24.61 -0.59
CA GLU A 31 4.62 -24.14 -1.87
C GLU A 31 5.45 -22.91 -2.26
N GLY A 32 6.26 -23.08 -3.31
CA GLY A 32 7.13 -22.04 -3.81
C GLY A 32 6.30 -20.78 -3.97
N PHE A 33 6.87 -19.63 -3.58
CA PHE A 33 6.31 -18.32 -3.80
C PHE A 33 5.67 -18.31 -5.20
N ARG A 34 4.35 -18.44 -5.27
CA ARG A 34 3.61 -18.23 -6.52
C ARG A 34 3.99 -16.83 -6.95
N LYS A 35 4.83 -16.72 -7.98
CA LYS A 35 5.06 -15.45 -8.65
C LYS A 35 3.67 -14.92 -8.98
N ALA A 36 3.24 -13.87 -8.27
CA ALA A 36 1.98 -13.22 -8.57
C ALA A 36 2.00 -12.90 -10.07
N ALA A 37 0.91 -13.27 -10.77
CA ALA A 37 0.76 -12.93 -12.17
C ALA A 37 1.13 -11.44 -12.35
N PRO A 38 1.83 -11.06 -13.43
CA PRO A 38 2.25 -9.68 -13.64
C PRO A 38 1.02 -8.79 -13.47
N SER A 39 1.03 -7.96 -12.43
CA SER A 39 -0.07 -7.05 -12.17
C SER A 39 -0.04 -5.99 -13.27
N GLU A 40 -1.17 -5.74 -13.94
CA GLU A 40 -1.34 -4.64 -14.93
C GLU A 40 -0.96 -3.26 -14.37
N TYR A 41 -0.72 -3.19 -13.09
CA TYR A 41 -0.49 -1.94 -12.35
C TYR A 41 0.84 -2.00 -11.61
N ASP A 42 1.68 -1.02 -11.88
CA ASP A 42 2.88 -0.76 -11.10
C ASP A 42 2.51 -0.07 -9.78
N SER A 43 3.26 -0.37 -8.73
CA SER A 43 3.07 0.26 -7.42
C SER A 43 4.37 0.87 -6.91
N LYS A 44 4.30 2.08 -6.35
CA LYS A 44 5.44 2.77 -5.77
C LYS A 44 5.12 3.30 -4.39
N LEU A 45 6.00 3.01 -3.42
CA LEU A 45 5.92 3.57 -2.08
C LEU A 45 6.34 5.05 -2.14
N LEU A 46 5.45 5.94 -1.71
CA LEU A 46 5.72 7.38 -1.64
C LEU A 46 6.35 7.77 -0.31
N ASP A 47 5.78 7.25 0.78
CA ASP A 47 6.26 7.55 2.13
C ASP A 47 5.90 6.43 3.10
N LEU A 48 6.80 6.18 4.04
CA LEU A 48 6.60 5.25 5.15
C LEU A 48 6.96 5.95 6.44
N SER A 49 6.03 6.04 7.37
CA SER A 49 6.25 6.69 8.65
C SER A 49 5.81 5.80 9.81
N ARG A 50 6.64 5.74 10.86
CA ARG A 50 6.28 5.13 12.13
C ARG A 50 5.48 6.13 12.94
N ILE A 51 4.26 5.79 13.30
CA ILE A 51 3.35 6.63 14.09
C ILE A 51 3.14 6.02 15.46
N SER A 52 3.11 6.85 16.49
CA SER A 52 2.79 6.43 17.86
C SER A 52 1.32 6.70 18.18
N HIS A 53 0.70 5.79 18.90
CA HIS A 53 -0.64 5.94 19.46
C HIS A 53 -0.55 5.81 20.96
N MET A 54 -0.97 6.84 21.69
CA MET A 54 -0.94 6.88 23.14
C MET A 54 -2.03 5.98 23.72
N LYS A 55 -1.69 5.22 24.73
CA LYS A 55 -2.57 4.37 25.52
C LYS A 55 -2.32 4.66 27.01
N ALA A 56 -3.22 4.22 27.89
CA ALA A 56 -3.07 4.41 29.35
C ALA A 56 -1.73 3.88 29.90
N GLY A 57 -1.21 2.75 29.38
CA GLY A 57 0.06 2.14 29.79
C GLY A 57 1.26 2.49 28.91
N GLY A 58 1.23 3.56 28.10
CA GLY A 58 2.34 3.98 27.26
C GLY A 58 2.01 4.16 25.78
N ARG A 59 3.01 4.00 24.91
CA ARG A 59 2.91 4.26 23.46
C ARG A 59 2.87 2.96 22.69
N ARG A 60 1.90 2.82 21.77
CA ARG A 60 1.89 1.74 20.77
C ARG A 60 2.26 2.30 19.42
N PHE A 61 3.21 1.66 18.74
CA PHE A 61 3.69 2.07 17.44
C PHE A 61 2.95 1.33 16.32
N ARG A 62 2.73 2.04 15.21
CA ARG A 62 2.21 1.49 13.96
C ARG A 62 2.95 2.10 12.79
N PHE A 63 2.91 1.43 11.65
CA PHE A 63 3.48 1.93 10.42
C PHE A 63 2.37 2.47 9.51
N ARG A 64 2.59 3.66 8.96
CA ARG A 64 1.71 4.25 7.96
C ARG A 64 2.43 4.25 6.63
N ALA A 65 1.90 3.52 5.65
CA ALA A 65 2.38 3.51 4.28
C ALA A 65 1.47 4.33 3.38
N ILE A 66 2.07 5.07 2.45
CA ILE A 66 1.40 5.79 1.36
C ILE A 66 1.87 5.16 0.06
N MET A 67 0.95 4.50 -0.65
CA MET A 67 1.22 3.83 -1.92
C MET A 67 0.56 4.57 -3.07
N ILE A 68 1.29 4.66 -4.19
CA ILE A 68 0.76 5.11 -5.48
C ILE A 68 0.77 3.91 -6.41
N MET A 69 -0.30 3.74 -7.15
CA MET A 69 -0.47 2.68 -8.13
C MET A 69 -0.88 3.30 -9.47
N GLY A 70 -0.35 2.79 -10.57
CA GLY A 70 -0.69 3.26 -11.91
C GLY A 70 -0.38 2.22 -12.99
N ASN A 71 -0.96 2.38 -14.16
CA ASN A 71 -0.76 1.50 -15.30
C ASN A 71 0.05 2.16 -16.43
N GLN A 72 0.58 3.38 -16.20
CA GLN A 72 1.27 4.19 -17.21
C GLN A 72 0.43 4.52 -18.47
N ASN A 73 -0.87 4.22 -18.43
CA ASN A 73 -1.83 4.45 -19.51
C ASN A 73 -3.01 5.33 -19.06
N GLY A 74 -2.75 6.32 -18.24
CA GLY A 74 -3.77 7.28 -17.76
C GLY A 74 -4.51 6.85 -16.50
N LYS A 75 -4.25 5.69 -15.90
CA LYS A 75 -4.88 5.31 -14.65
C LYS A 75 -3.89 5.44 -13.50
N VAL A 76 -4.27 6.17 -12.45
CA VAL A 76 -3.48 6.31 -11.23
C VAL A 76 -4.38 6.32 -10.01
N GLY A 77 -3.89 5.75 -8.91
CA GLY A 77 -4.60 5.74 -7.64
C GLY A 77 -3.65 5.88 -6.47
N MET A 78 -4.17 6.35 -5.35
CA MET A 78 -3.42 6.46 -4.12
C MET A 78 -4.15 5.74 -2.98
N GLY A 79 -3.37 5.01 -2.17
CA GLY A 79 -3.84 4.36 -0.97
C GLY A 79 -3.00 4.73 0.23
N ILE A 80 -3.67 4.91 1.36
CA ILE A 80 -3.05 5.18 2.65
C ILE A 80 -3.56 4.13 3.63
N ALA A 81 -2.64 3.45 4.30
CA ALA A 81 -3.03 2.48 5.32
C ALA A 81 -2.07 2.49 6.52
N LYS A 82 -2.59 1.98 7.63
CA LYS A 82 -1.84 1.76 8.87
C LYS A 82 -1.82 0.27 9.19
N GLY A 83 -0.67 -0.24 9.61
CA GLY A 83 -0.50 -1.64 10.00
C GLY A 83 0.35 -1.77 11.27
N LEU A 84 0.38 -2.97 11.85
CA LEU A 84 1.30 -3.31 12.94
C LEU A 84 2.70 -3.50 12.39
N ASP A 85 2.80 -4.06 11.19
CA ASP A 85 4.04 -4.28 10.46
C ASP A 85 4.05 -3.49 9.13
N VAL A 86 5.26 -3.27 8.59
CA VAL A 86 5.48 -2.56 7.33
C VAL A 86 4.83 -3.32 6.17
N ALA A 87 5.06 -4.63 6.05
CA ALA A 87 4.50 -5.47 4.99
C ALA A 87 2.96 -5.38 4.96
N GLN A 88 2.32 -5.52 6.13
CA GLN A 88 0.88 -5.43 6.27
C GLN A 88 0.34 -4.03 5.91
N SER A 89 1.06 -2.95 6.26
CA SER A 89 0.65 -1.58 5.93
C SER A 89 0.74 -1.31 4.42
N VAL A 90 1.79 -1.81 3.76
CA VAL A 90 1.98 -1.70 2.30
C VAL A 90 0.91 -2.47 1.55
N GLU A 91 0.65 -3.72 1.92
CA GLU A 91 -0.40 -4.54 1.28
C GLU A 91 -1.79 -3.89 1.40
N LYS A 92 -2.16 -3.42 2.59
CA LYS A 92 -3.42 -2.69 2.79
C LYS A 92 -3.49 -1.41 1.97
N ALA A 93 -2.40 -0.63 1.92
CA ALA A 93 -2.34 0.61 1.14
C ALA A 93 -2.48 0.34 -0.36
N THR A 94 -1.84 -0.71 -0.87
CA THR A 94 -1.96 -1.13 -2.28
C THR A 94 -3.39 -1.53 -2.61
N ARG A 95 -4.07 -2.27 -1.74
CA ARG A 95 -5.48 -2.65 -1.92
C ARG A 95 -6.41 -1.43 -1.97
N ILE A 96 -6.15 -0.41 -1.13
CA ILE A 96 -6.90 0.86 -1.15
C ILE A 96 -6.57 1.66 -2.40
N ALA A 97 -5.29 1.73 -2.82
CA ALA A 97 -4.89 2.42 -4.04
C ALA A 97 -5.60 1.84 -5.28
N LYS A 98 -5.73 0.52 -5.36
CA LYS A 98 -6.45 -0.18 -6.44
C LYS A 98 -7.95 0.16 -6.47
N LYS A 99 -8.57 0.40 -5.31
CA LYS A 99 -9.98 0.83 -5.24
C LYS A 99 -10.17 2.29 -5.66
N ASN A 100 -9.16 3.13 -5.44
CA ASN A 100 -9.21 4.58 -5.68
C ASN A 100 -8.55 4.97 -7.00
N LEU A 101 -8.58 4.11 -8.02
CA LEU A 101 -8.06 4.43 -9.34
C LEU A 101 -8.92 5.51 -10.02
N ILE A 102 -8.25 6.49 -10.60
CA ILE A 102 -8.85 7.56 -11.41
C ILE A 102 -8.32 7.48 -12.84
N GLU A 103 -9.15 7.85 -13.80
CA GLU A 103 -8.76 7.97 -15.21
C GLU A 103 -8.44 9.42 -15.55
N ILE A 104 -7.30 9.61 -16.17
CA ILE A 104 -6.76 10.92 -16.56
C ILE A 104 -6.74 11.00 -18.07
N PRO A 105 -7.31 12.02 -18.68
CA PRO A 105 -7.20 12.24 -20.13
C PRO A 105 -5.76 12.66 -20.48
N ILE A 106 -5.08 11.85 -21.26
CA ILE A 106 -3.74 12.16 -21.79
C ILE A 106 -3.89 12.48 -23.28
N VAL A 107 -3.40 13.63 -23.68
CA VAL A 107 -3.41 14.09 -25.09
C VAL A 107 -1.97 14.41 -25.49
N ASN A 108 -1.46 13.76 -26.52
CA ASN A 108 -0.08 13.97 -27.03
C ASN A 108 1.01 13.83 -25.92
N ASP A 109 0.89 12.80 -25.07
CA ASP A 109 1.81 12.54 -23.93
C ASP A 109 1.82 13.62 -22.84
N THR A 110 0.83 14.53 -22.84
CA THR A 110 0.69 15.62 -21.86
C THR A 110 -0.75 15.73 -21.35
N ILE A 111 -0.99 16.67 -20.44
CA ILE A 111 -2.33 17.03 -19.96
C ILE A 111 -3.00 18.02 -20.93
N PRO A 112 -4.35 17.97 -21.08
CA PRO A 112 -5.06 18.82 -22.07
C PRO A 112 -5.04 20.31 -21.75
N PHE A 113 -5.04 20.71 -20.48
CA PHE A 113 -5.01 22.10 -20.04
C PHE A 113 -4.40 22.24 -18.66
N GLU A 114 -4.17 23.48 -18.23
CA GLU A 114 -3.65 23.82 -16.92
C GLU A 114 -4.65 23.46 -15.82
N SER A 115 -4.17 22.88 -14.75
CA SER A 115 -5.00 22.51 -13.61
C SER A 115 -4.37 22.94 -12.29
N PHE A 116 -5.19 23.54 -11.44
CA PHE A 116 -4.83 23.90 -10.09
C PHE A 116 -5.69 23.16 -9.08
N ALA A 117 -5.10 22.71 -7.99
CA ALA A 117 -5.84 22.18 -6.86
C ALA A 117 -5.16 22.45 -5.53
N LYS A 118 -6.00 22.61 -4.51
CA LYS A 118 -5.60 22.77 -3.12
C LYS A 118 -6.14 21.61 -2.28
N PHE A 119 -5.28 21.10 -1.41
CA PHE A 119 -5.66 20.13 -0.39
C PHE A 119 -4.92 20.44 0.93
N GLY A 120 -5.66 20.87 1.96
CA GLY A 120 -5.05 21.40 3.18
C GLY A 120 -4.12 22.57 2.88
N ALA A 121 -2.87 22.50 3.34
CA ALA A 121 -1.84 23.50 3.07
C ALA A 121 -1.11 23.30 1.73
N ALA A 122 -1.35 22.18 1.02
CA ALA A 122 -0.71 21.89 -0.27
C ALA A 122 -1.49 22.56 -1.40
N GLN A 123 -0.78 23.28 -2.26
CA GLN A 123 -1.31 23.89 -3.48
C GLN A 123 -0.41 23.48 -4.64
N ILE A 124 -1.01 22.89 -5.68
CA ILE A 124 -0.29 22.36 -6.83
C ILE A 124 -0.87 22.92 -8.10
N LEU A 125 0.01 23.37 -8.97
CA LEU A 125 -0.27 23.84 -10.31
C LEU A 125 0.37 22.85 -11.29
N LEU A 126 -0.41 22.35 -12.25
CA LEU A 126 0.03 21.50 -13.33
C LEU A 126 -0.14 22.26 -14.66
N ARG A 127 0.89 22.30 -15.50
CA ARG A 127 0.89 22.94 -16.81
C ARG A 127 1.31 21.97 -17.90
N PRO A 128 0.58 21.91 -19.02
CA PRO A 128 0.99 21.10 -20.15
C PRO A 128 2.31 21.61 -20.73
N GLN A 129 3.11 20.71 -21.31
CA GLN A 129 4.39 21.03 -21.93
C GLN A 129 4.50 20.41 -23.31
N LYS A 130 5.36 21.01 -24.15
CA LYS A 130 5.69 20.50 -25.49
C LYS A 130 6.40 19.14 -25.39
N LYS A 131 6.25 18.31 -26.41
CA LYS A 131 6.96 17.02 -26.53
C LYS A 131 8.47 17.20 -26.36
N GLY A 132 9.10 16.26 -25.65
CA GLY A 132 10.55 16.25 -25.41
C GLY A 132 11.01 17.01 -24.17
N ARG A 133 10.16 17.78 -23.49
CA ARG A 133 10.55 18.51 -22.27
C ARG A 133 10.61 17.65 -21.01
N GLY A 134 9.90 16.53 -21.03
CA GLY A 134 9.87 15.61 -19.90
C GLY A 134 9.04 16.08 -18.71
N VAL A 135 9.14 15.37 -17.59
CA VAL A 135 8.43 15.69 -16.33
C VAL A 135 9.27 16.61 -15.47
N ILE A 136 8.88 17.90 -15.41
CA ILE A 136 9.49 18.91 -14.53
C ILE A 136 8.60 19.10 -13.33
N ALA A 137 8.86 18.32 -12.27
CA ALA A 137 7.96 18.25 -11.11
C ALA A 137 8.73 17.98 -9.81
N GLY A 138 8.17 18.41 -8.68
CA GLY A 138 8.63 18.02 -7.36
C GLY A 138 8.48 16.50 -7.13
N GLY A 139 9.26 15.92 -6.22
CA GLY A 139 9.40 14.46 -6.06
C GLY A 139 8.06 13.71 -5.97
N THR A 140 7.12 14.18 -5.17
CA THR A 140 5.78 13.58 -5.03
C THR A 140 4.99 13.62 -6.33
N VAL A 141 4.93 14.79 -6.98
CA VAL A 141 4.18 15.01 -8.22
C VAL A 141 4.79 14.21 -9.36
N ARG A 142 6.13 14.19 -9.47
CA ARG A 142 6.87 13.42 -10.47
C ARG A 142 6.53 11.93 -10.43
N ILE A 143 6.48 11.35 -9.22
CA ILE A 143 6.12 9.95 -9.05
C ILE A 143 4.70 9.68 -9.56
N ILE A 144 3.74 10.53 -9.21
CA ILE A 144 2.34 10.40 -9.63
C ILE A 144 2.20 10.53 -11.15
N CYS A 145 2.83 11.53 -11.76
CA CYS A 145 2.79 11.74 -13.20
C CYS A 145 3.43 10.58 -13.99
N ASN A 146 4.56 10.04 -13.49
CA ASN A 146 5.20 8.88 -14.11
C ASN A 146 4.30 7.64 -14.02
N MET A 147 3.67 7.38 -12.86
CA MET A 147 2.73 6.27 -12.69
C MET A 147 1.46 6.41 -13.53
N ALA A 148 1.05 7.64 -13.82
CA ALA A 148 -0.06 7.93 -14.71
C ALA A 148 0.32 7.78 -16.20
N GLY A 149 1.62 7.77 -16.55
CA GLY A 149 2.10 7.71 -17.93
C GLY A 149 2.19 9.07 -18.62
N ILE A 150 2.14 10.18 -17.87
CA ILE A 150 2.30 11.52 -18.41
C ILE A 150 3.80 11.77 -18.64
N LYS A 151 4.20 11.99 -19.89
CA LYS A 151 5.62 12.16 -20.24
C LYS A 151 6.07 13.61 -20.22
N ASN A 152 5.18 14.58 -20.54
CA ASN A 152 5.53 15.98 -20.67
C ASN A 152 4.60 16.85 -19.82
N VAL A 153 5.06 17.30 -18.67
CA VAL A 153 4.30 18.16 -17.75
C VAL A 153 5.25 19.01 -16.91
N SER A 154 4.88 20.23 -16.66
CA SER A 154 5.52 21.08 -15.66
C SER A 154 4.60 21.25 -14.47
N SER A 155 5.14 21.14 -13.26
CA SER A 155 4.39 21.39 -12.04
C SER A 155 5.14 22.32 -11.10
N LYS A 156 4.37 23.10 -10.35
CA LYS A 156 4.88 23.91 -9.26
C LYS A 156 4.05 23.67 -8.00
N VAL A 157 4.74 23.37 -6.90
CA VAL A 157 4.14 23.36 -5.56
C VAL A 157 4.19 24.80 -5.05
N LEU A 158 3.03 25.43 -4.93
CA LEU A 158 2.91 26.85 -4.49
C LEU A 158 2.85 26.95 -2.97
N GLY A 159 2.31 25.93 -2.30
CA GLY A 159 2.24 25.87 -0.84
C GLY A 159 3.60 25.59 -0.20
N ARG A 160 3.85 26.15 0.97
CA ARG A 160 5.10 25.95 1.74
C ARG A 160 5.11 24.64 2.55
N THR A 161 4.35 23.62 2.16
CA THR A 161 4.27 22.36 2.91
C THR A 161 5.20 21.28 2.35
N GLY A 162 6.01 20.68 3.21
CA GLY A 162 6.81 19.49 2.91
C GLY A 162 6.03 18.17 3.05
N ASN A 163 4.74 18.21 3.44
CA ASN A 163 3.95 17.00 3.67
C ASN A 163 3.64 16.27 2.35
N LYS A 164 4.34 15.13 2.14
CA LYS A 164 4.20 14.32 0.94
C LYS A 164 2.77 13.81 0.73
N LEU A 165 2.04 13.51 1.82
CA LEU A 165 0.65 13.06 1.77
C LEU A 165 -0.26 14.14 1.19
N ASN A 166 -0.20 15.36 1.73
CA ASN A 166 -1.04 16.47 1.27
C ASN A 166 -0.71 16.85 -0.19
N ASN A 167 0.58 16.85 -0.53
CA ASN A 167 1.02 17.10 -1.90
C ASN A 167 0.51 16.01 -2.87
N ALA A 168 0.51 14.73 -2.47
CA ALA A 168 -0.04 13.66 -3.29
C ALA A 168 -1.55 13.80 -3.48
N GLN A 169 -2.30 14.09 -2.42
CA GLN A 169 -3.75 14.29 -2.52
C GLN A 169 -4.12 15.52 -3.35
N ALA A 170 -3.38 16.63 -3.22
CA ALA A 170 -3.57 17.81 -4.06
C ALA A 170 -3.31 17.50 -5.54
N THR A 171 -2.26 16.72 -5.85
CA THR A 171 -1.96 16.29 -7.23
C THR A 171 -3.09 15.44 -7.81
N ILE A 172 -3.56 14.44 -7.06
CA ILE A 172 -4.67 13.57 -7.51
C ILE A 172 -5.94 14.40 -7.72
N LYS A 173 -6.23 15.35 -6.83
CA LYS A 173 -7.37 16.27 -6.99
C LYS A 173 -7.22 17.14 -8.25
N ALA A 174 -6.03 17.64 -8.56
CA ALA A 174 -5.77 18.38 -9.79
C ALA A 174 -6.03 17.52 -11.04
N LEU A 175 -5.57 16.25 -11.03
CA LEU A 175 -5.80 15.31 -12.11
C LEU A 175 -7.28 14.91 -12.24
N GLN A 176 -8.01 14.79 -11.15
CA GLN A 176 -9.47 14.58 -11.17
C GLN A 176 -10.22 15.77 -11.77
N ASN A 177 -9.79 16.99 -11.50
CA ASN A 177 -10.40 18.18 -12.09
C ASN A 177 -10.24 18.17 -13.62
N LEU A 178 -9.10 17.73 -14.15
CA LEU A 178 -8.90 17.53 -15.60
C LEU A 178 -9.89 16.52 -16.17
N SER A 179 -10.06 15.38 -15.51
CA SER A 179 -11.01 14.35 -15.95
C SER A 179 -12.46 14.85 -15.97
N LYS A 180 -12.88 15.60 -14.96
CA LYS A 180 -14.22 16.19 -14.88
C LYS A 180 -14.45 17.23 -15.98
N ALA A 181 -13.50 18.13 -16.21
CA ALA A 181 -13.62 19.18 -17.19
C ALA A 181 -13.67 18.66 -18.63
N VAL A 182 -12.98 17.57 -18.95
CA VAL A 182 -13.08 16.91 -20.29
C VAL A 182 -14.43 16.23 -20.46
N ARG A 183 -15.01 15.64 -19.40
CA ARG A 183 -16.35 15.03 -19.47
C ARG A 183 -17.47 16.05 -19.71
N VAL A 184 -17.34 17.27 -19.18
CA VAL A 184 -18.33 18.34 -19.36
C VAL A 184 -18.30 18.94 -20.76
N LYS A 185 -17.16 18.85 -21.47
CA LYS A 185 -16.99 19.38 -22.83
C LYS A 185 -17.37 18.39 -23.94
N LYS A 186 -17.72 17.16 -23.61
CA LYS A 186 -18.30 16.16 -24.53
C LYS A 186 -19.82 16.19 -24.44
#